data_72257a24953888cdc7084ea68c9cd395
#
_entry.id   72257a24953888cdc7084ea68c9cd395
#
_cell.length_a   1.000
_cell.length_b   1.000
_cell.length_c   1.000
_cell.angle_alpha   90.00
_cell.angle_beta   90.00
_cell.angle_gamma   90.00
#
_symmetry.space_group_name_H-M   'P 1'
#
loop_
_entity.id
_entity.type
_entity.pdbx_description
1 polymer ?
#
loop_
_entity_poly.entity_id
_entity_poly.type
_entity_poly.pdbx_seq_one_letter_code
_entity_poly.pdbx_strand_id
1 'polypeptide(L)'
;VKVQAMAVQQEEDGMIFCLVDCLPGEYPMNSTRTNEGGYEESDLRKKLNSEILNLFPAELTDMMTPFDSGDLLRLPTEKEIFGGNYYGEYESPYVKQWKPRKKRRNRMAFDGTKDENLQWYWLMNKIRESAPSFSSVNSDGYAYYYIASYSLGVRPVFKIKNIV
;
A
#
# COMPACT_ATOMS: atom_id res chain seq x y z
N VAL A 1 10.95 -4.35 -15.84
CA VAL A 1 11.23 -3.62 -14.59
C VAL A 1 11.49 -4.63 -13.48
N LYS A 2 12.63 -4.53 -12.83
CA LYS A 2 12.99 -5.42 -11.73
C LYS A 2 12.52 -4.79 -10.43
N VAL A 3 11.55 -5.42 -9.77
CA VAL A 3 11.05 -4.98 -8.47
C VAL A 3 11.51 -5.93 -7.37
N GLN A 4 11.70 -5.39 -6.18
CA GLN A 4 12.04 -6.15 -5.00
C GLN A 4 10.89 -6.08 -4.00
N ALA A 5 10.60 -7.19 -3.36
CA ALA A 5 9.59 -7.27 -2.31
C ALA A 5 10.22 -7.83 -1.03
N MET A 6 9.72 -7.37 0.10
CA MET A 6 10.16 -7.79 1.43
C MET A 6 9.03 -8.55 2.12
N ALA A 7 9.35 -9.71 2.69
CA ALA A 7 8.42 -10.42 3.56
C ALA A 7 8.18 -9.60 4.83
N VAL A 8 6.93 -9.33 5.15
CA VAL A 8 6.59 -8.45 6.27
C VAL A 8 5.78 -9.14 7.37
N GLN A 9 4.99 -10.16 7.02
CA GLN A 9 4.18 -10.87 8.01
C GLN A 9 3.78 -12.25 7.50
N GLN A 10 3.90 -13.26 8.36
CA GLN A 10 3.38 -14.59 8.09
C GLN A 10 1.91 -14.66 8.51
N GLU A 11 1.06 -15.14 7.63
CA GLU A 11 -0.34 -15.45 7.89
C GLU A 11 -0.57 -16.96 7.77
N GLU A 12 -1.75 -17.42 8.18
CA GLU A 12 -2.09 -18.84 8.15
C GLU A 12 -2.04 -19.43 6.73
N ASP A 13 -2.50 -18.66 5.75
CA ASP A 13 -2.60 -19.11 4.34
C ASP A 13 -1.45 -18.63 3.45
N GLY A 14 -0.54 -17.82 3.95
CA GLY A 14 0.58 -17.36 3.15
C GLY A 14 1.44 -16.29 3.82
N MET A 15 2.49 -15.91 3.12
CA MET A 15 3.40 -14.83 3.53
C MET A 15 3.01 -13.53 2.83
N ILE A 16 2.84 -12.47 3.61
CA ILE A 16 2.60 -11.12 3.07
C ILE A 16 3.94 -10.48 2.70
N PHE A 17 3.98 -9.95 1.49
CA PHE A 17 5.09 -9.19 0.95
C PHE A 17 4.65 -7.76 0.64
N CYS A 18 5.55 -6.82 0.88
CA CYS A 18 5.38 -5.43 0.46
C CYS A 18 6.56 -5.04 -0.42
N LEU A 19 6.32 -4.27 -1.47
CA LEU A 19 7.44 -3.80 -2.29
C LEU A 19 8.41 -2.98 -1.45
N VAL A 20 9.69 -3.11 -1.73
CA VAL A 20 10.75 -2.33 -1.06
C VAL A 20 10.62 -0.86 -1.41
N ASP A 21 10.33 -0.57 -2.66
CA ASP A 21 10.11 0.78 -3.18
C ASP A 21 8.75 0.88 -3.89
N CYS A 22 8.38 2.07 -4.29
CA CYS A 22 7.17 2.28 -5.09
C CYS A 22 7.34 1.73 -6.50
N LEU A 23 6.23 1.41 -7.14
CA LEU A 23 6.21 1.20 -8.59
C LEU A 23 6.53 2.53 -9.29
N PRO A 24 7.16 2.48 -10.47
CA PRO A 24 7.32 3.69 -11.27
C PRO A 24 5.97 4.34 -11.58
N GLY A 25 5.92 5.66 -11.48
CA GLY A 25 4.72 6.44 -11.73
C GLY A 25 3.99 6.84 -10.45
N GLU A 26 3.10 7.76 -10.60
CA GLU A 26 2.25 8.26 -9.52
C GLU A 26 0.79 8.12 -9.92
N TYR A 27 -0.07 7.88 -8.94
CA TYR A 27 -1.48 7.60 -9.16
C TYR A 27 -2.32 8.35 -8.14
N PRO A 28 -3.48 8.90 -8.54
CA PRO A 28 -4.45 9.38 -7.56
C PRO A 28 -5.20 8.20 -6.94
N MET A 29 -5.66 8.36 -5.71
CA MET A 29 -6.57 7.39 -5.10
C MET A 29 -7.90 7.39 -5.83
N ASN A 30 -8.42 8.59 -6.16
CA ASN A 30 -9.63 8.79 -6.95
C ASN A 30 -9.39 9.87 -8.00
N SER A 31 -10.12 9.80 -9.10
CA SER A 31 -10.05 10.80 -10.17
C SER A 31 -10.60 12.16 -9.73
N THR A 32 -11.49 12.15 -8.71
CA THR A 32 -12.09 13.36 -8.16
C THR A 32 -11.70 13.56 -6.70
N ARG A 33 -11.94 14.77 -6.19
CA ARG A 33 -11.60 15.18 -4.83
C ARG A 33 -12.59 14.61 -3.82
N THR A 34 -12.57 13.29 -3.63
CA THR A 34 -13.45 12.60 -2.69
C THR A 34 -12.78 11.36 -2.10
N ASN A 35 -13.11 11.07 -0.85
CA ASN A 35 -12.77 9.80 -0.20
C ASN A 35 -14.02 9.00 0.16
N GLU A 36 -15.15 9.37 -0.41
CA GLU A 36 -16.41 8.69 -0.17
C GLU A 36 -16.33 7.22 -0.60
N GLY A 37 -16.86 6.32 0.23
CA GLY A 37 -16.76 4.89 0.01
C GLY A 37 -15.42 4.27 0.42
N GLY A 38 -14.44 5.10 0.82
CA GLY A 38 -13.14 4.65 1.28
C GLY A 38 -12.32 3.96 0.20
N TYR A 39 -11.31 3.23 0.64
CA TYR A 39 -10.43 2.48 -0.26
C TYR A 39 -11.19 1.41 -1.06
N GLU A 40 -12.21 0.78 -0.45
CA GLU A 40 -12.97 -0.28 -1.10
C GLU A 40 -13.60 0.16 -2.42
N GLU A 41 -14.06 1.41 -2.50
CA GLU A 41 -14.68 1.97 -3.70
C GLU A 41 -13.73 2.84 -4.52
N SER A 42 -12.45 2.91 -4.15
CA SER A 42 -11.49 3.79 -4.82
C SER A 42 -11.13 3.32 -6.23
N ASP A 43 -10.80 4.28 -7.07
CA ASP A 43 -10.30 4.02 -8.42
C ASP A 43 -8.97 3.28 -8.38
N LEU A 44 -8.12 3.60 -7.40
CA LEU A 44 -6.81 2.97 -7.27
C LEU A 44 -6.91 1.49 -6.92
N ARG A 45 -7.85 1.11 -6.05
CA ARG A 45 -8.09 -0.31 -5.75
C ARG A 45 -8.40 -1.11 -7.03
N LYS A 46 -9.29 -0.55 -7.85
CA LYS A 46 -9.67 -1.17 -9.13
C LYS A 46 -8.47 -1.27 -10.07
N LYS A 47 -7.69 -0.21 -10.17
CA LYS A 47 -6.49 -0.17 -11.02
C LYS A 47 -5.43 -1.14 -10.52
N LEU A 48 -5.22 -1.26 -9.20
CA LEU A 48 -4.29 -2.22 -8.62
C LEU A 48 -4.61 -3.65 -9.06
N ASN A 49 -5.89 -4.02 -9.06
CA ASN A 49 -6.33 -5.38 -9.36
C ASN A 49 -6.70 -5.58 -10.85
N SER A 50 -6.29 -4.70 -11.72
CA SER A 50 -6.43 -4.80 -13.17
C SER A 50 -5.13 -4.42 -13.88
N GLU A 51 -4.96 -3.15 -14.24
CA GLU A 51 -3.81 -2.66 -15.01
C GLU A 51 -2.48 -2.91 -14.27
N ILE A 52 -2.40 -2.58 -12.99
CA ILE A 52 -1.17 -2.72 -12.20
C ILE A 52 -0.84 -4.20 -11.98
N LEU A 53 -1.83 -5.01 -11.64
CA LEU A 53 -1.64 -6.45 -11.49
C LEU A 53 -1.04 -7.09 -12.74
N ASN A 54 -1.47 -6.64 -13.91
CA ASN A 54 -0.98 -7.14 -15.19
C ASN A 54 0.49 -6.78 -15.49
N LEU A 55 1.08 -5.87 -14.72
CA LEU A 55 2.52 -5.55 -14.82
C LEU A 55 3.39 -6.61 -14.16
N PHE A 56 2.81 -7.43 -13.28
CA PHE A 56 3.55 -8.49 -12.60
C PHE A 56 3.60 -9.75 -13.49
N PRO A 57 4.72 -10.50 -13.44
CA PRO A 57 4.82 -11.74 -14.23
C PRO A 57 3.77 -12.76 -13.80
N ALA A 58 3.25 -13.53 -14.76
CA ALA A 58 2.22 -14.55 -14.49
C ALA A 58 2.69 -15.58 -13.45
N GLU A 59 3.96 -15.95 -13.48
CA GLU A 59 4.55 -16.87 -12.53
C GLU A 59 4.39 -16.38 -11.08
N LEU A 60 4.46 -15.07 -10.88
CA LEU A 60 4.27 -14.48 -9.55
C LEU A 60 2.78 -14.40 -9.19
N THR A 61 1.95 -13.91 -10.10
CA THR A 61 0.52 -13.76 -9.82
C THR A 61 -0.17 -15.10 -9.58
N ASP A 62 0.29 -16.16 -10.24
CA ASP A 62 -0.22 -17.53 -10.04
C ASP A 62 0.09 -18.08 -8.63
N MET A 63 1.11 -17.53 -7.97
CA MET A 63 1.48 -17.89 -6.60
C MET A 63 0.76 -17.08 -5.55
N MET A 64 0.08 -16.01 -5.94
CA MET A 64 -0.63 -15.15 -5.01
C MET A 64 -1.90 -15.83 -4.49
N THR A 65 -2.17 -15.62 -3.21
CA THR A 65 -3.45 -15.94 -2.61
C THR A 65 -4.17 -14.64 -2.26
N PRO A 66 -5.49 -14.53 -2.50
CA PRO A 66 -6.18 -13.27 -2.25
C PRO A 66 -6.27 -12.96 -0.76
N PHE A 67 -6.35 -11.67 -0.45
CA PHE A 67 -6.75 -11.19 0.86
C PHE A 67 -8.24 -11.46 1.09
N ASP A 68 -8.72 -11.27 2.31
CA ASP A 68 -10.13 -11.49 2.65
C ASP A 68 -11.09 -10.67 1.77
N SER A 69 -10.64 -9.53 1.27
CA SER A 69 -11.39 -8.71 0.32
C SER A 69 -11.58 -9.35 -1.06
N GLY A 70 -10.83 -10.40 -1.36
CA GLY A 70 -10.74 -11.00 -2.69
C GLY A 70 -9.66 -10.40 -3.58
N ASP A 71 -9.01 -9.33 -3.15
CA ASP A 71 -7.97 -8.65 -3.92
C ASP A 71 -6.65 -9.40 -3.88
N LEU A 72 -5.91 -9.40 -4.99
CA LEU A 72 -4.54 -9.91 -5.05
C LEU A 72 -3.51 -8.85 -4.67
N LEU A 73 -3.76 -7.59 -5.03
CA LEU A 73 -2.94 -6.46 -4.63
C LEU A 73 -3.75 -5.49 -3.78
N ARG A 74 -3.10 -4.94 -2.77
CA ARG A 74 -3.67 -3.86 -1.97
C ARG A 74 -2.59 -2.86 -1.56
N LEU A 75 -3.00 -1.77 -0.94
CA LEU A 75 -2.09 -0.83 -0.29
C LEU A 75 -1.79 -1.28 1.13
N PRO A 76 -0.67 -0.82 1.73
CA PRO A 76 -0.45 -1.00 3.16
C PRO A 76 -1.42 -0.14 3.95
N THR A 77 -1.67 -0.52 5.20
CA THR A 77 -2.45 0.29 6.13
C THR A 77 -1.54 1.14 7.01
N GLU A 78 -2.12 2.18 7.60
CA GLU A 78 -1.40 3.07 8.51
C GLU A 78 -0.81 2.31 9.71
N LYS A 79 -1.59 1.39 10.27
CA LYS A 79 -1.16 0.60 11.42
C LYS A 79 -0.05 -0.39 11.10
N GLU A 80 -0.09 -0.99 9.90
CA GLU A 80 0.98 -1.88 9.43
C GLU A 80 2.30 -1.17 9.31
N ILE A 81 2.28 0.11 8.92
CA ILE A 81 3.48 0.91 8.75
C ILE A 81 3.94 1.54 10.07
N PHE A 82 3.03 2.11 10.86
CA PHE A 82 3.36 2.95 12.02
C PHE A 82 3.03 2.33 13.38
N GLY A 83 2.25 1.27 13.42
CA GLY A 83 1.81 0.65 14.67
C GLY A 83 0.62 1.32 15.33
N GLY A 84 0.12 2.41 14.78
CA GLY A 84 -1.04 3.15 15.28
C GLY A 84 -1.74 3.91 14.18
N ASN A 85 -2.91 4.45 14.47
CA ASN A 85 -3.66 5.29 13.56
C ASN A 85 -3.49 6.75 13.94
N TYR A 86 -2.78 7.50 13.10
CA TYR A 86 -2.48 8.93 13.31
C TYR A 86 -3.55 9.82 12.68
N TYR A 87 -3.91 9.57 11.44
CA TYR A 87 -4.88 10.35 10.67
C TYR A 87 -6.04 9.51 10.15
N GLY A 88 -5.77 8.26 9.82
CA GLY A 88 -6.72 7.36 9.19
C GLY A 88 -7.76 6.78 10.14
N GLU A 89 -8.82 6.24 9.57
CA GLU A 89 -9.83 5.48 10.32
C GLU A 89 -9.15 4.40 11.15
N TYR A 90 -9.73 4.14 12.34
CA TYR A 90 -9.18 3.18 13.27
C TYR A 90 -9.27 1.75 12.73
N GLU A 91 -8.17 1.04 12.82
CA GLU A 91 -8.07 -0.35 12.43
C GLU A 91 -8.28 -1.26 13.64
N SER A 92 -8.55 -2.53 13.37
CA SER A 92 -8.68 -3.55 14.40
C SER A 92 -7.47 -3.55 15.34
N PRO A 93 -7.69 -3.77 16.66
CA PRO A 93 -6.58 -3.89 17.61
C PRO A 93 -5.67 -5.09 17.33
N TYR A 94 -6.11 -6.04 16.51
CA TYR A 94 -5.31 -7.20 16.10
C TYR A 94 -4.31 -6.90 14.99
N VAL A 95 -4.47 -5.77 14.29
CA VAL A 95 -3.48 -5.36 13.28
C VAL A 95 -2.22 -4.86 13.98
N LYS A 96 -1.08 -5.43 13.62
CA LYS A 96 0.22 -5.11 14.21
C LYS A 96 1.10 -4.38 13.20
N GLN A 97 1.99 -3.53 13.72
CA GLN A 97 3.04 -2.96 12.89
C GLN A 97 3.92 -4.08 12.34
N TRP A 98 4.18 -4.03 11.05
CA TRP A 98 5.15 -4.95 10.43
C TRP A 98 6.53 -4.72 11.02
N LYS A 99 7.19 -5.80 11.42
CA LYS A 99 8.48 -5.76 12.11
C LYS A 99 9.53 -4.91 11.36
N PRO A 100 9.70 -5.06 10.03
CA PRO A 100 10.66 -4.23 9.30
C PRO A 100 10.32 -2.73 9.30
N ARG A 101 9.06 -2.37 9.52
CA ARG A 101 8.60 -0.97 9.50
C ARG A 101 8.81 -0.23 10.82
N LYS A 102 9.30 -0.91 11.86
CA LYS A 102 9.65 -0.27 13.12
C LYS A 102 10.78 0.74 12.96
N LYS A 103 11.69 0.52 12.03
CA LYS A 103 12.74 1.48 11.68
C LYS A 103 12.20 2.48 10.65
N ARG A 104 12.29 3.77 10.96
CA ARG A 104 11.81 4.85 10.11
C ARG A 104 12.36 4.77 8.67
N ARG A 105 13.65 4.46 8.51
CA ARG A 105 14.25 4.38 7.18
C ARG A 105 13.58 3.31 6.29
N ASN A 106 13.02 2.27 6.89
CA ASN A 106 12.33 1.21 6.15
C ASN A 106 10.90 1.62 5.76
N ARG A 107 10.37 2.71 6.33
CA ARG A 107 9.10 3.29 5.92
C ARG A 107 9.27 4.21 4.71
N MET A 108 10.47 4.75 4.51
CA MET A 108 10.79 5.55 3.33
C MET A 108 10.82 4.66 2.08
N ALA A 109 10.45 5.22 0.94
CA ALA A 109 10.48 4.51 -0.33
C ALA A 109 11.00 5.43 -1.44
N PHE A 110 11.70 4.82 -2.40
CA PHE A 110 12.09 5.49 -3.63
C PHE A 110 10.99 5.34 -4.68
N ASP A 111 11.06 6.14 -5.74
CA ASP A 111 10.03 6.24 -6.78
C ASP A 111 10.03 5.09 -7.78
N GLY A 112 10.95 4.13 -7.65
CA GLY A 112 11.06 2.98 -8.54
C GLY A 112 11.69 3.31 -9.91
N THR A 113 12.16 4.54 -10.10
CA THR A 113 12.89 4.95 -11.32
C THR A 113 14.41 4.89 -11.09
N LYS A 114 15.16 5.10 -12.17
CA LYS A 114 16.63 5.17 -12.11
C LYS A 114 17.14 6.38 -11.32
N ASP A 115 16.31 7.42 -11.19
CA ASP A 115 16.66 8.65 -10.48
C ASP A 115 16.65 8.45 -8.95
N GLU A 116 15.99 7.41 -8.47
CA GLU A 116 15.93 7.03 -7.06
C GLU A 116 15.54 8.20 -6.13
N ASN A 117 14.50 8.95 -6.53
CA ASN A 117 13.96 10.02 -5.70
C ASN A 117 13.09 9.44 -4.59
N LEU A 118 13.19 10.02 -3.39
CA LEU A 118 12.28 9.66 -2.30
C LEU A 118 10.85 10.03 -2.68
N GLN A 119 9.92 9.13 -2.36
CA GLN A 119 8.55 9.20 -2.84
C GLN A 119 7.55 9.14 -1.69
N TRP A 120 6.55 10.02 -1.72
CA TRP A 120 5.34 9.87 -0.92
C TRP A 120 4.50 8.73 -1.51
N TYR A 121 3.85 7.95 -0.66
CA TYR A 121 2.98 6.89 -1.16
C TYR A 121 1.70 6.75 -0.33
N TRP A 122 0.66 6.24 -1.00
CA TRP A 122 -0.66 6.06 -0.43
C TRP A 122 -0.71 4.93 0.59
N LEU A 123 -1.54 5.14 1.61
CA LEU A 123 -2.02 4.09 2.50
C LEU A 123 -3.51 3.88 2.28
N MET A 124 -4.01 2.73 2.74
CA MET A 124 -5.40 2.33 2.54
C MET A 124 -6.40 3.22 3.29
N ASN A 125 -6.01 3.80 4.40
CA ASN A 125 -6.94 4.43 5.34
C ASN A 125 -7.48 5.77 4.82
N LYS A 126 -8.80 5.85 4.72
CA LYS A 126 -9.51 7.12 4.66
C LYS A 126 -9.26 7.88 5.96
N ILE A 127 -9.07 9.19 5.93
CA ILE A 127 -8.84 9.97 7.16
C ILE A 127 -10.12 10.12 7.97
N ARG A 128 -9.96 10.26 9.29
CA ARG A 128 -11.09 10.39 10.24
C ARG A 128 -11.78 11.73 10.14
N GLU A 129 -11.04 12.79 9.85
CA GLU A 129 -11.58 14.14 9.75
C GLU A 129 -12.41 14.32 8.47
N SER A 130 -13.23 15.37 8.46
CA SER A 130 -14.06 15.71 7.30
C SER A 130 -13.23 16.40 6.22
N ALA A 131 -12.43 15.62 5.51
CA ALA A 131 -11.63 16.10 4.38
C ALA A 131 -11.55 14.96 3.34
N PRO A 132 -11.44 15.30 2.04
CA PRO A 132 -11.47 14.30 0.97
C PRO A 132 -10.09 13.63 0.77
N SER A 133 -9.51 13.10 1.85
CA SER A 133 -8.12 12.65 1.88
C SER A 133 -7.99 11.22 2.36
N PHE A 134 -6.85 10.62 2.00
CA PHE A 134 -6.38 9.33 2.50
C PHE A 134 -5.03 9.49 3.20
N SER A 135 -4.75 8.61 4.14
CA SER A 135 -3.44 8.55 4.81
C SER A 135 -2.34 8.27 3.80
N SER A 136 -1.16 8.76 4.11
CA SER A 136 0.03 8.58 3.29
C SER A 136 1.28 8.48 4.17
N VAL A 137 2.39 8.09 3.54
CA VAL A 137 3.72 8.15 4.14
C VAL A 137 4.49 9.20 3.35
N ASN A 138 5.10 10.16 4.04
CA ASN A 138 5.90 11.18 3.37
C ASN A 138 7.32 10.69 3.05
N SER A 139 8.08 11.49 2.33
CA SER A 139 9.44 11.13 1.91
C SER A 139 10.41 10.89 3.06
N ASP A 140 10.12 11.40 4.24
CA ASP A 140 10.93 11.19 5.44
C ASP A 140 10.50 9.98 6.26
N GLY A 141 9.46 9.25 5.83
CA GLY A 141 8.94 8.08 6.51
C GLY A 141 7.99 8.36 7.67
N TYR A 142 7.38 9.53 7.68
CA TYR A 142 6.38 9.93 8.68
C TYR A 142 4.96 9.85 8.12
N ALA A 143 4.02 9.68 9.04
CA ALA A 143 2.60 9.69 8.70
C ALA A 143 2.15 11.07 8.24
N TYR A 144 1.34 11.07 7.21
CA TYR A 144 0.68 12.26 6.68
C TYR A 144 -0.61 11.87 5.96
N TYR A 145 -1.20 12.79 5.25
CA TYR A 145 -2.38 12.55 4.43
C TYR A 145 -2.36 13.48 3.21
N TYR A 146 -3.15 13.13 2.20
CA TYR A 146 -3.25 13.93 0.98
C TYR A 146 -4.63 13.80 0.37
N ILE A 147 -5.04 14.83 -0.37
CA ILE A 147 -6.33 14.84 -1.08
C ILE A 147 -6.33 13.71 -2.12
N ALA A 148 -7.44 12.97 -2.19
CA ALA A 148 -7.58 11.76 -3.00
C ALA A 148 -7.27 11.94 -4.49
N SER A 149 -7.45 13.15 -5.03
CA SER A 149 -7.20 13.46 -6.44
C SER A 149 -5.74 13.83 -6.75
N TYR A 150 -4.89 13.99 -5.74
CA TYR A 150 -3.45 14.14 -5.96
C TYR A 150 -2.81 12.81 -6.32
N SER A 151 -1.75 12.86 -7.10
CA SER A 151 -0.98 11.67 -7.48
C SER A 151 0.18 11.46 -6.53
N LEU A 152 0.23 10.28 -5.91
CA LEU A 152 1.34 9.82 -5.08
C LEU A 152 1.83 8.47 -5.59
N GLY A 153 2.96 8.01 -5.04
CA GLY A 153 3.49 6.69 -5.32
C GLY A 153 2.59 5.57 -4.81
N VAL A 154 2.79 4.40 -5.35
CA VAL A 154 2.06 3.18 -4.98
C VAL A 154 3.07 2.11 -4.59
N ARG A 155 2.92 1.56 -3.40
CA ARG A 155 3.80 0.55 -2.81
C ARG A 155 2.96 -0.70 -2.51
N PRO A 156 2.70 -1.55 -3.52
CA PRO A 156 1.75 -2.65 -3.39
C PRO A 156 2.14 -3.72 -2.38
N VAL A 157 1.11 -4.38 -1.86
CA VAL A 157 1.18 -5.49 -0.93
C VAL A 157 0.46 -6.68 -1.55
N PHE A 158 1.06 -7.86 -1.43
CA PHE A 158 0.46 -9.11 -1.92
C PHE A 158 0.82 -10.26 -0.99
N LYS A 159 0.10 -11.37 -1.12
CA LYS A 159 0.32 -12.55 -0.28
C LYS A 159 0.65 -13.75 -1.17
N ILE A 160 1.76 -14.41 -0.88
CA ILE A 160 2.17 -15.64 -1.56
C ILE A 160 1.68 -16.83 -0.74
N LYS A 161 0.97 -17.77 -1.39
CA LYS A 161 0.46 -18.97 -0.74
C LYS A 161 1.58 -19.84 -0.18
N ASN A 162 1.30 -20.52 0.91
CA ASN A 162 2.25 -21.44 1.51
C ASN A 162 2.60 -22.57 0.53
N ILE A 163 3.87 -22.95 0.48
CA ILE A 163 4.32 -24.14 -0.22
C ILE A 163 4.19 -25.29 0.76
N VAL A 164 3.43 -26.30 0.35
CA VAL A 164 3.21 -27.50 1.15
C VAL A 164 4.26 -28.55 0.81
#